data_652c0ba0d3a185d2adb964ed1ab2c4b9
#
_entry.id   652c0ba0d3a185d2adb964ed1ab2c4b9
#
_cell.length_a   1.000
_cell.length_b   1.000
_cell.length_c   1.000
_cell.angle_alpha   90.00
_cell.angle_beta   90.00
_cell.angle_gamma   90.00
#
_symmetry.space_group_name_H-M   'P 1'
#
loop_
_entity.id
_entity.type
_entity.pdbx_description
1 polymer ?
#
loop_
_entity_poly.entity_id
_entity_poly.type
_entity_poly.pdbx_seq_one_letter_code
_entity_poly.pdbx_strand_id
1 'polypeptide(L)' 'MTISLRYIYSACVRVSTPDISILHDPWFTDGIYEGSWFQWPRVEDPVAACGDCDYIYVSHIHPDHYDPLFLKRYM' A
#
# COMPACT_ATOMS: atom_id res chain seq x y z
N MET A 1 8.35 14.98 -19.18
CA MET A 1 7.62 13.96 -18.38
C MET A 1 7.92 14.14 -16.91
N THR A 2 6.89 14.13 -16.09
CA THR A 2 7.02 14.23 -14.62
C THR A 2 6.71 12.90 -13.98
N ILE A 3 7.60 12.42 -13.13
CA ILE A 3 7.38 11.23 -12.31
C ILE A 3 7.21 11.69 -10.88
N SER A 4 6.11 11.29 -10.25
CA SER A 4 5.81 11.60 -8.85
C SER A 4 5.92 10.35 -8.01
N LEU A 5 6.55 10.47 -6.84
CA LEU A 5 6.63 9.39 -5.87
C LEU A 5 6.02 9.90 -4.56
N ARG A 6 4.99 9.19 -4.09
CA ARG A 6 4.32 9.51 -2.83
C ARG A 6 4.53 8.38 -1.84
N TYR A 7 5.21 8.67 -0.75
CA TYR A 7 5.36 7.73 0.35
C TYR A 7 4.07 7.69 1.17
N ILE A 8 3.54 6.50 1.41
CA ILE A 8 2.29 6.34 2.16
C ILE A 8 2.56 5.76 3.53
N TYR A 9 3.10 4.55 3.60
CA TYR A 9 3.38 3.91 4.89
C TYR A 9 4.25 2.67 4.71
N SER A 10 5.23 2.47 5.61
CA SER A 10 6.12 1.30 5.57
C SER A 10 6.75 1.13 4.19
N ALA A 11 6.48 0.03 3.48
CA ALA A 11 6.94 -0.17 2.11
C ALA A 11 5.91 0.28 1.06
N CYS A 12 4.78 0.85 1.48
CA CYS A 12 3.74 1.30 0.57
C CYS A 12 4.09 2.65 -0.03
N VAL A 13 4.29 2.64 -1.34
CA VAL A 13 4.67 3.81 -2.13
C VAL A 13 3.78 3.88 -3.36
N ARG A 14 3.39 5.08 -3.77
CA ARG A 14 2.67 5.30 -5.00
C ARG A 14 3.58 6.03 -5.99
N VAL A 15 3.77 5.42 -7.15
CA VAL A 15 4.55 6.01 -8.26
C VAL A 15 3.58 6.36 -9.38
N SER A 16 3.63 7.58 -9.87
CA SER A 16 2.76 8.01 -10.96
C SER A 16 3.50 8.84 -11.99
N THR A 17 3.05 8.68 -13.24
CA THR A 17 3.41 9.50 -14.38
C THR A 17 2.12 10.11 -14.92
N PRO A 18 2.16 11.01 -15.94
CA PRO A 18 0.93 11.50 -16.56
C PRO A 18 0.04 10.39 -17.13
N ASP A 19 0.62 9.23 -17.47
CA ASP A 19 -0.09 8.16 -18.16
C ASP A 19 -0.49 6.98 -17.28
N ILE A 20 0.21 6.76 -16.15
CA ILE A 20 0.04 5.54 -15.37
C ILE A 20 0.36 5.78 -13.90
N SER A 21 -0.32 5.05 -13.02
CA SER A 21 -0.03 5.03 -11.59
C SER A 21 0.06 3.60 -11.07
N ILE A 22 1.03 3.36 -10.19
CA ILE A 22 1.30 2.05 -9.61
C ILE A 22 1.37 2.21 -8.10
N LEU A 23 0.60 1.39 -7.37
CA LEU A 23 0.66 1.29 -5.93
C LEU A 23 1.55 0.09 -5.56
N HIS A 24 2.55 0.33 -4.72
CA HIS A 24 3.56 -0.64 -4.37
C HIS A 24 3.39 -1.09 -2.91
N ASP A 25 3.30 -2.40 -2.69
CA ASP A 25 3.31 -3.06 -1.38
C ASP A 25 2.37 -2.44 -0.33
N PRO A 26 1.06 -2.31 -0.58
CA PRO A 26 0.15 -1.75 0.41
C PRO A 26 -0.11 -2.73 1.57
N TRP A 27 0.27 -2.33 2.79
CA TRP A 27 -0.02 -3.07 4.02
C TRP A 27 -0.66 -2.13 5.04
N PHE A 28 -1.87 -2.48 5.50
CA PHE A 28 -2.63 -1.68 6.46
C PHE A 28 -3.38 -2.52 7.49
N THR A 29 -3.21 -3.83 7.48
CA THR A 29 -3.87 -4.74 8.41
C THR A 29 -2.97 -4.99 9.61
N ASP A 30 -3.46 -4.68 10.82
CA ASP A 30 -2.74 -4.90 12.06
C ASP A 30 -2.72 -6.38 12.44
N GLY A 31 -1.73 -6.74 13.27
CA GLY A 31 -1.64 -8.08 13.85
C GLY A 31 -0.98 -9.10 12.93
N ILE A 32 -0.23 -8.67 11.93
CA ILE A 32 0.55 -9.59 11.09
C ILE A 32 1.72 -10.18 11.88
N TYR A 33 2.36 -11.21 11.31
CA TYR A 33 3.40 -11.99 11.97
C TYR A 33 2.91 -12.53 13.32
N GLU A 34 1.77 -13.24 13.28
CA GLU A 34 1.16 -13.89 14.43
C GLU A 34 0.77 -12.92 15.54
N GLY A 35 0.29 -11.73 15.17
CA GLY A 35 -0.18 -10.73 16.11
C GLY A 35 0.90 -9.81 16.67
N SER A 36 2.11 -9.84 16.10
CA SER A 36 3.24 -9.08 16.66
C SER A 36 3.47 -7.72 16.02
N TRP A 37 2.99 -7.49 14.80
CA TRP A 37 3.24 -6.24 14.07
C TRP A 37 1.96 -5.42 13.91
N PHE A 38 2.04 -4.16 14.32
CA PHE A 38 0.96 -3.17 14.22
C PHE A 38 1.50 -1.89 13.63
N GLN A 39 0.63 -1.11 13.01
CA GLN A 39 0.99 0.21 12.49
C GLN A 39 0.91 1.27 13.58
N TRP A 40 1.91 2.15 13.63
CA TRP A 40 1.92 3.32 14.51
C TRP A 40 2.76 4.44 13.89
N PRO A 41 2.24 5.66 13.69
CA PRO A 41 0.81 6.00 13.85
C PRO A 41 -0.04 5.30 12.81
N ARG A 42 -1.32 5.13 13.10
CA ARG A 42 -2.25 4.46 12.19
C ARG A 42 -2.68 5.40 11.08
N VAL A 43 -2.78 4.89 9.85
CA VAL A 43 -3.40 5.60 8.74
C VAL A 43 -4.91 5.51 8.90
N GLU A 44 -5.61 6.64 9.02
CA GLU A 44 -7.06 6.65 9.31
C GLU A 44 -7.88 6.01 8.22
N ASP A 45 -7.62 6.35 6.96
CA ASP A 45 -8.34 5.82 5.81
C ASP A 45 -7.34 5.34 4.76
N PRO A 46 -6.91 4.08 4.85
CA PRO A 46 -5.91 3.56 3.91
C PRO A 46 -6.35 3.60 2.45
N VAL A 47 -7.63 3.34 2.18
CA VAL A 47 -8.16 3.35 0.81
C VAL A 47 -8.03 4.75 0.22
N ALA A 48 -8.44 5.78 0.98
CA ALA A 48 -8.32 7.16 0.53
C ALA A 48 -6.85 7.60 0.42
N ALA A 49 -5.99 7.15 1.34
CA ALA A 49 -4.58 7.49 1.31
C ALA A 49 -3.88 6.94 0.07
N CYS A 50 -4.24 5.72 -0.36
CA CYS A 50 -3.70 5.11 -1.57
C CYS A 50 -4.23 5.77 -2.85
N GLY A 51 -5.50 6.23 -2.84
CA GLY A 51 -6.13 6.79 -4.01
C GLY A 51 -6.36 5.75 -5.10
N ASP A 52 -6.69 6.18 -6.29
CA ASP A 52 -6.85 5.30 -7.44
C ASP A 52 -5.50 4.99 -8.07
N CYS A 53 -5.36 3.78 -8.60
CA CYS A 53 -4.18 3.40 -9.35
C CYS A 53 -4.54 2.46 -10.50
N ASP A 54 -3.65 2.38 -11.47
CA ASP A 54 -3.85 1.49 -12.63
C ASP A 54 -3.35 0.08 -12.34
N TYR A 55 -2.28 -0.03 -11.55
CA TYR A 55 -1.66 -1.31 -11.23
C TYR A 55 -1.24 -1.35 -9.77
N ILE A 56 -1.21 -2.57 -9.22
CA ILE A 56 -0.66 -2.85 -7.90
C ILE A 56 0.54 -3.77 -8.09
N TYR A 57 1.67 -3.38 -7.51
CA TYR A 57 2.89 -4.18 -7.51
C TYR A 57 3.16 -4.70 -6.10
N VAL A 58 3.31 -6.01 -5.98
CA VAL A 58 3.69 -6.66 -4.71
C VAL A 58 5.07 -7.26 -4.89
N SER A 59 6.04 -6.79 -4.09
CA SER A 59 7.43 -7.22 -4.25
C SER A 59 7.64 -8.67 -3.83
N HIS A 60 6.96 -9.10 -2.75
CA HIS A 60 7.02 -10.47 -2.26
C HIS A 60 5.86 -10.73 -1.29
N ILE A 61 5.72 -11.97 -0.81
CA ILE A 61 4.54 -12.39 -0.05
C ILE A 61 4.61 -12.20 1.46
N HIS A 62 5.65 -11.56 1.99
CA HIS A 62 5.70 -11.25 3.42
C HIS A 62 4.48 -10.39 3.82
N PRO A 63 3.89 -10.59 5.00
CA PRO A 63 2.64 -9.91 5.38
C PRO A 63 2.70 -8.39 5.40
N ASP A 64 3.87 -7.79 5.60
CA ASP A 64 4.03 -6.33 5.58
C ASP A 64 4.20 -5.77 4.16
N HIS A 65 4.17 -6.61 3.13
CA HIS A 65 4.23 -6.24 1.72
C HIS A 65 3.01 -6.74 0.95
N TYR A 66 2.45 -7.89 1.33
CA TYR A 66 1.28 -8.48 0.70
C TYR A 66 0.16 -8.58 1.72
N ASP A 67 -0.87 -7.77 1.57
CA ASP A 67 -2.01 -7.67 2.48
C ASP A 67 -3.29 -8.01 1.73
N PRO A 68 -3.66 -9.29 1.66
CA PRO A 68 -4.84 -9.70 0.89
C PRO A 68 -6.15 -9.15 1.47
N LEU A 69 -6.23 -8.91 2.77
CA LEU A 69 -7.43 -8.33 3.38
C LEU A 69 -7.61 -6.89 2.92
N PHE A 70 -6.55 -6.10 2.90
CA PHE A 70 -6.61 -4.74 2.39
C PHE A 70 -6.91 -4.73 0.89
N LEU A 71 -6.22 -5.56 0.11
CA LEU A 71 -6.42 -5.61 -1.34
C LEU A 71 -7.87 -5.94 -1.70
N LYS A 72 -8.48 -6.88 -0.97
CA LYS A 72 -9.88 -7.23 -1.18
C LYS A 72 -10.81 -6.03 -0.95
N ARG A 73 -10.51 -5.20 0.05
CA ARG A 73 -11.31 -4.01 0.36
C ARG A 73 -11.05 -2.88 -0.63
N TYR A 74 -9.81 -2.73 -1.06
CA TYR A 74 -9.37 -1.65 -1.94
C TYR A 74 -9.84 -1.83 -3.39
N MET A 75 -9.87 -3.07 -3.85
CA MET A 75 -10.19 -3.40 -5.27
C MET A 75 -11.70 -3.52 -5.54
#